data_0d6b496fdecb9758dbb0b0d387b8952e
#
_entry.id   0d6b496fdecb9758dbb0b0d387b8952e
#
_cell.length_a   1.000
_cell.length_b   1.000
_cell.length_c   1.000
_cell.angle_alpha   90.00
_cell.angle_beta   90.00
_cell.angle_gamma   90.00
#
_symmetry.space_group_name_H-M   'P 1'
#
loop_
_entity.id
_entity.type
_entity.pdbx_description
1 polymer ?
#
loop_
_entity_poly.entity_id
_entity_poly.type
_entity_poly.pdbx_seq_one_letter_code
_entity_poly.pdbx_strand_id
1 'polypeptide(L)'
;MKALVINGPNLNMLGIREPGIYGSDNYDRLVQICKEAGAAQGFDEVEVFQSNHEGSIVDKIQEAYGKVDGIVINPAAYTHTSVAILDALKAVAIPAVEVHISAVETREDFRQVSYARLACFATITGEGLQGYAHALELLKEYLDR
;
A
#
# COMPACT_ATOMS: atom_id res chain seq x y z
N MET A 1 -15.30 -10.03 -3.12
CA MET A 1 -13.94 -9.96 -2.51
C MET A 1 -13.70 -8.60 -1.90
N LYS A 2 -12.95 -8.57 -0.80
CA LYS A 2 -12.58 -7.35 -0.10
C LYS A 2 -11.08 -7.12 -0.20
N ALA A 3 -10.68 -5.88 -0.52
CA ALA A 3 -9.28 -5.44 -0.50
C ALA A 3 -9.03 -4.48 0.66
N LEU A 4 -7.85 -4.57 1.23
CA LEU A 4 -7.38 -3.64 2.26
C LEU A 4 -6.15 -2.91 1.74
N VAL A 5 -6.20 -1.57 1.77
CA VAL A 5 -5.06 -0.71 1.42
C VAL A 5 -4.49 -0.17 2.71
N ILE A 6 -3.21 -0.42 2.97
CA ILE A 6 -2.52 0.02 4.18
C ILE A 6 -1.46 1.06 3.80
N ASN A 7 -1.53 2.22 4.41
CA ASN A 7 -0.60 3.32 4.20
C ASN A 7 0.18 3.63 5.47
N GLY A 8 1.49 3.73 5.34
CA GLY A 8 2.42 3.98 6.43
C GLY A 8 2.62 5.45 6.77
N PRO A 9 3.71 5.74 7.50
CA PRO A 9 3.94 7.05 8.08
C PRO A 9 4.07 8.15 7.04
N ASN A 10 3.54 9.30 7.41
CA ASN A 10 3.59 10.54 6.64
C ASN A 10 2.69 10.60 5.41
N LEU A 11 2.02 9.50 5.03
CA LEU A 11 1.11 9.54 3.88
C LEU A 11 -0.13 10.41 4.14
N ASN A 12 -0.51 10.57 5.41
CA ASN A 12 -1.55 11.51 5.81
C ASN A 12 -1.17 12.97 5.52
N MET A 13 0.12 13.25 5.35
CA MET A 13 0.64 14.59 5.05
C MET A 13 0.81 14.84 3.56
N LEU A 14 0.38 13.93 2.72
CA LEU A 14 0.50 14.05 1.27
C LEU A 14 -0.20 15.32 0.77
N GLY A 15 0.51 16.08 -0.06
CA GLY A 15 0.00 17.33 -0.63
C GLY A 15 0.12 18.56 0.28
N ILE A 16 0.41 18.38 1.56
CA ILE A 16 0.58 19.51 2.50
C ILE A 16 1.98 20.10 2.38
N ARG A 17 2.97 19.23 2.20
CA ARG A 17 4.39 19.62 2.24
C ARG A 17 4.82 20.47 1.05
N GLU A 18 4.32 20.15 -0.15
CA GLU A 18 4.73 20.83 -1.40
C GLU A 18 3.53 20.93 -2.37
N PRO A 19 2.50 21.73 -2.02
CA PRO A 19 1.28 21.78 -2.82
C PRO A 19 1.48 22.27 -4.25
N GLY A 20 2.52 23.07 -4.51
CA GLY A 20 2.83 23.54 -5.85
C GLY A 20 3.44 22.48 -6.77
N ILE A 21 3.98 21.40 -6.21
CA ILE A 21 4.61 20.31 -6.97
C ILE A 21 3.62 19.18 -7.22
N TYR A 22 2.82 18.83 -6.21
CA TYR A 22 1.91 17.68 -6.27
C TYR A 22 0.49 18.08 -6.68
N GLY A 23 0.22 19.38 -6.88
CA GLY A 23 -1.08 19.86 -7.32
C GLY A 23 -2.18 19.51 -6.33
N SER A 24 -3.24 18.88 -6.83
CA SER A 24 -4.39 18.44 -6.02
C SER A 24 -4.19 17.07 -5.37
N ASP A 25 -3.01 16.45 -5.52
CA ASP A 25 -2.74 15.15 -4.94
C ASP A 25 -2.56 15.28 -3.42
N ASN A 26 -3.53 14.72 -2.68
CA ASN A 26 -3.53 14.68 -1.22
C ASN A 26 -4.02 13.31 -0.77
N TYR A 27 -4.08 13.09 0.53
CA TYR A 27 -4.51 11.80 1.06
C TYR A 27 -5.98 11.49 0.72
N ASP A 28 -6.86 12.49 0.72
CA ASP A 28 -8.26 12.26 0.33
C ASP A 28 -8.36 11.80 -1.12
N ARG A 29 -7.54 12.34 -2.01
CA ARG A 29 -7.49 11.91 -3.40
C ARG A 29 -6.97 10.48 -3.51
N LEU A 30 -5.97 10.11 -2.71
CA LEU A 30 -5.46 8.74 -2.66
C LEU A 30 -6.59 7.77 -2.27
N VAL A 31 -7.34 8.09 -1.24
CA VAL A 31 -8.47 7.25 -0.79
C VAL A 31 -9.51 7.11 -1.91
N GLN A 32 -9.84 8.21 -2.57
CA GLN A 32 -10.81 8.20 -3.67
C GLN A 32 -10.36 7.30 -4.81
N ILE A 33 -9.09 7.42 -5.22
CA ILE A 33 -8.51 6.58 -6.28
C ILE A 33 -8.61 5.11 -5.92
N CYS A 34 -8.26 4.76 -4.68
CA CYS A 34 -8.34 3.36 -4.23
C CYS A 34 -9.77 2.81 -4.30
N LYS A 35 -10.72 3.58 -3.83
CA LYS A 35 -12.12 3.13 -3.82
C LYS A 35 -12.69 3.01 -5.23
N GLU A 36 -12.43 4.00 -6.10
CA GLU A 36 -12.89 3.97 -7.48
C GLU A 36 -12.23 2.83 -8.26
N ALA A 37 -10.91 2.67 -8.12
CA ALA A 37 -10.18 1.62 -8.82
C ALA A 37 -10.60 0.22 -8.34
N GLY A 38 -10.78 0.04 -7.04
CA GLY A 38 -11.23 -1.23 -6.49
C GLY A 38 -12.60 -1.62 -7.00
N ALA A 39 -13.54 -0.66 -7.04
CA ALA A 39 -14.87 -0.89 -7.59
C ALA A 39 -14.80 -1.27 -9.07
N ALA A 40 -13.98 -0.56 -9.85
CA ALA A 40 -13.78 -0.84 -11.27
C ALA A 40 -13.22 -2.25 -11.51
N GLN A 41 -12.39 -2.75 -10.59
CA GLN A 41 -11.83 -4.10 -10.66
C GLN A 41 -12.79 -5.18 -10.14
N GLY A 42 -13.93 -4.79 -9.57
CA GLY A 42 -14.93 -5.74 -9.09
C GLY A 42 -14.78 -6.15 -7.62
N PHE A 43 -14.01 -5.41 -6.82
CA PHE A 43 -14.02 -5.60 -5.37
C PHE A 43 -15.33 -5.07 -4.79
N ASP A 44 -15.93 -5.84 -3.88
CA ASP A 44 -17.16 -5.45 -3.19
C ASP A 44 -16.89 -4.31 -2.19
N GLU A 45 -15.69 -4.33 -1.60
CA GLU A 45 -15.29 -3.35 -0.61
C GLU A 45 -13.79 -3.11 -0.69
N VAL A 46 -13.39 -1.85 -0.57
CA VAL A 46 -12.00 -1.44 -0.40
C VAL A 46 -11.92 -0.61 0.87
N GLU A 47 -11.21 -1.11 1.85
CA GLU A 47 -10.90 -0.36 3.06
C GLU A 47 -9.54 0.30 2.90
N VAL A 48 -9.43 1.57 3.25
CA VAL A 48 -8.16 2.32 3.18
C VAL A 48 -7.79 2.78 4.59
N PHE A 49 -6.62 2.36 5.04
CA PHE A 49 -6.11 2.59 6.39
C PHE A 49 -4.78 3.33 6.32
N GLN A 50 -4.52 4.19 7.29
CA GLN A 50 -3.25 4.90 7.40
C GLN A 50 -2.84 4.98 8.87
N SER A 51 -1.55 4.76 9.14
CA SER A 51 -0.99 4.98 10.48
C SER A 51 0.48 5.35 10.40
N ASN A 52 0.92 6.19 11.32
CA ASN A 52 2.33 6.51 11.52
C ASN A 52 3.03 5.51 12.45
N HIS A 53 2.27 4.58 13.04
CA HIS A 53 2.77 3.65 14.06
C HIS A 53 2.96 2.26 13.48
N GLU A 54 4.17 1.74 13.61
CA GLU A 54 4.50 0.40 13.12
C GLU A 54 3.60 -0.67 13.75
N GLY A 55 3.38 -0.59 15.06
CA GLY A 55 2.52 -1.55 15.76
C GLY A 55 1.09 -1.53 15.27
N SER A 56 0.54 -0.34 14.96
CA SER A 56 -0.80 -0.22 14.41
C SER A 56 -0.91 -0.86 13.03
N ILE A 57 0.14 -0.75 12.22
CA ILE A 57 0.18 -1.40 10.90
C ILE A 57 0.22 -2.92 11.07
N VAL A 58 1.03 -3.43 11.98
CA VAL A 58 1.10 -4.86 12.29
C VAL A 58 -0.28 -5.37 12.76
N ASP A 59 -0.91 -4.65 13.68
CA ASP A 59 -2.24 -5.00 14.18
C ASP A 59 -3.28 -5.04 13.05
N LYS A 60 -3.21 -4.08 12.14
CA LYS A 60 -4.15 -4.02 11.00
C LYS A 60 -3.98 -5.21 10.07
N ILE A 61 -2.74 -5.60 9.81
CA ILE A 61 -2.45 -6.79 8.99
C ILE A 61 -3.03 -8.04 9.67
N GLN A 62 -2.80 -8.20 10.96
CA GLN A 62 -3.31 -9.35 11.72
C GLN A 62 -4.84 -9.38 11.75
N GLU A 63 -5.47 -8.21 11.90
CA GLU A 63 -6.92 -8.08 11.88
C GLU A 63 -7.52 -8.53 10.54
N ALA A 64 -6.79 -8.38 9.45
CA ALA A 64 -7.23 -8.77 8.11
C ALA A 64 -7.37 -10.29 7.94
N TYR A 65 -6.71 -11.08 8.80
CA TYR A 65 -6.74 -12.54 8.68
C TYR A 65 -8.18 -13.08 8.75
N GLY A 66 -8.55 -13.83 7.72
CA GLY A 66 -9.88 -14.40 7.61
C GLY A 66 -10.99 -13.42 7.20
N LYS A 67 -10.65 -12.16 6.95
CA LYS A 67 -11.64 -11.11 6.65
C LYS A 67 -11.40 -10.40 5.32
N VAL A 68 -10.17 -10.44 4.81
CA VAL A 68 -9.73 -9.70 3.63
C VAL A 68 -9.10 -10.66 2.65
N ASP A 69 -9.41 -10.49 1.36
CA ASP A 69 -8.90 -11.37 0.30
C ASP A 69 -7.53 -10.94 -0.23
N GLY A 70 -7.25 -9.65 -0.21
CA GLY A 70 -5.98 -9.13 -0.71
C GLY A 70 -5.59 -7.83 -0.06
N ILE A 71 -4.28 -7.55 -0.05
CA ILE A 71 -3.69 -6.36 0.57
C ILE A 71 -2.87 -5.57 -0.47
N VAL A 72 -3.06 -4.25 -0.48
CA VAL A 72 -2.14 -3.31 -1.13
C VAL A 72 -1.46 -2.54 0.00
N ILE A 73 -0.14 -2.57 0.06
CA ILE A 73 0.59 -1.94 1.15
C ILE A 73 1.63 -0.94 0.65
N ASN A 74 1.56 0.27 1.19
CA ASN A 74 2.61 1.28 1.07
C ASN A 74 3.17 1.53 2.47
N PRO A 75 4.23 0.79 2.89
CA PRO A 75 4.78 0.96 4.23
C PRO A 75 5.51 2.29 4.42
N ALA A 76 5.69 3.06 3.35
CA ALA A 76 6.49 4.29 3.35
C ALA A 76 7.89 3.99 3.91
N ALA A 77 8.43 4.80 4.82
CA ALA A 77 9.78 4.61 5.33
C ALA A 77 9.98 3.29 6.07
N TYR A 78 8.92 2.69 6.62
CA TYR A 78 9.05 1.40 7.30
C TYR A 78 9.42 0.26 6.35
N THR A 79 9.26 0.43 5.05
CA THR A 79 9.68 -0.59 4.07
C THR A 79 11.17 -0.89 4.18
N HIS A 80 11.98 0.10 4.59
CA HIS A 80 13.44 -0.01 4.67
C HIS A 80 13.93 -0.56 6.02
N THR A 81 13.05 -0.67 7.01
CA THR A 81 13.46 -0.95 8.39
C THR A 81 12.64 -2.02 9.10
N SER A 82 11.38 -2.25 8.68
CA SER A 82 10.46 -3.06 9.48
C SER A 82 10.44 -4.53 9.08
N VAL A 83 11.16 -5.34 9.83
CA VAL A 83 11.02 -6.79 9.77
C VAL A 83 9.68 -7.21 10.39
N ALA A 84 9.15 -6.45 11.35
CA ALA A 84 7.87 -6.75 11.99
C ALA A 84 6.71 -6.74 10.97
N ILE A 85 6.70 -5.76 10.06
CA ILE A 85 5.68 -5.70 9.00
C ILE A 85 5.84 -6.88 8.04
N LEU A 86 7.08 -7.20 7.64
CA LEU A 86 7.35 -8.37 6.82
C LEU A 86 6.80 -9.64 7.46
N ASP A 87 7.10 -9.84 8.74
CA ASP A 87 6.67 -11.04 9.46
C ASP A 87 5.14 -11.11 9.59
N ALA A 88 4.48 -9.97 9.81
CA ALA A 88 3.02 -9.92 9.88
C ALA A 88 2.38 -10.32 8.54
N LEU A 89 2.90 -9.80 7.43
CA LEU A 89 2.42 -10.15 6.09
C LEU A 89 2.59 -11.64 5.80
N LYS A 90 3.73 -12.21 6.18
CA LYS A 90 3.97 -13.65 6.02
C LYS A 90 3.05 -14.48 6.91
N ALA A 91 2.80 -14.02 8.13
CA ALA A 91 1.96 -14.76 9.08
C ALA A 91 0.53 -14.91 8.59
N VAL A 92 -0.06 -13.85 8.04
CA VAL A 92 -1.44 -13.91 7.53
C VAL A 92 -1.54 -14.57 6.16
N ALA A 93 -0.46 -14.56 5.39
CA ALA A 93 -0.35 -15.17 4.06
C ALA A 93 -1.44 -14.69 3.08
N ILE A 94 -1.92 -13.47 3.24
CA ILE A 94 -2.87 -12.86 2.32
C ILE A 94 -2.08 -12.33 1.12
N PRO A 95 -2.50 -12.57 -0.13
CA PRO A 95 -1.80 -12.01 -1.30
C PRO A 95 -1.65 -10.51 -1.19
N ALA A 96 -0.45 -10.00 -1.42
CA ALA A 96 -0.13 -8.60 -1.20
C ALA A 96 0.70 -8.01 -2.34
N VAL A 97 0.44 -6.74 -2.66
CA VAL A 97 1.20 -5.93 -3.60
C VAL A 97 1.77 -4.74 -2.84
N GLU A 98 3.08 -4.51 -3.00
CA GLU A 98 3.74 -3.32 -2.46
C GLU A 98 3.62 -2.17 -3.46
N VAL A 99 3.29 -0.95 -2.97
CA VAL A 99 3.22 0.23 -3.82
C VAL A 99 3.97 1.40 -3.16
N HIS A 100 4.69 2.17 -3.97
CA HIS A 100 5.32 3.42 -3.59
C HIS A 100 4.97 4.48 -4.63
N ILE A 101 4.62 5.69 -4.16
CA ILE A 101 4.25 6.80 -5.04
C ILE A 101 5.47 7.28 -5.82
N SER A 102 6.61 7.41 -5.15
CA SER A 102 7.86 7.87 -5.77
C SER A 102 8.66 6.71 -6.37
N ALA A 103 9.57 7.06 -7.28
CA ALA A 103 10.54 6.12 -7.82
C ALA A 103 11.66 5.93 -6.81
N VAL A 104 11.46 5.07 -5.81
CA VAL A 104 12.41 4.87 -4.70
C VAL A 104 13.79 4.43 -5.17
N GLU A 105 13.88 3.75 -6.30
CA GLU A 105 15.14 3.30 -6.90
C GLU A 105 16.03 4.47 -7.35
N THR A 106 15.48 5.67 -7.48
CA THR A 106 16.24 6.87 -7.85
C THR A 106 16.62 7.72 -6.63
N ARG A 107 16.29 7.25 -5.42
CA ARG A 107 16.55 7.97 -4.17
C ARG A 107 17.80 7.44 -3.49
N GLU A 108 18.03 7.85 -2.24
CA GLU A 108 19.24 7.51 -1.49
C GLU A 108 19.45 5.99 -1.35
N ASP A 109 20.71 5.55 -1.21
CA ASP A 109 21.07 4.14 -1.15
C ASP A 109 20.31 3.36 -0.05
N PHE A 110 20.10 3.98 1.11
CA PHE A 110 19.38 3.30 2.21
C PHE A 110 17.93 3.00 1.88
N ARG A 111 17.37 3.63 0.82
CA ARG A 111 16.00 3.37 0.36
C ARG A 111 15.89 2.22 -0.64
N GLN A 112 17.00 1.56 -0.96
CA GLN A 112 16.99 0.48 -1.94
C GLN A 112 16.58 -0.87 -1.35
N VAL A 113 16.54 -0.98 -0.02
CA VAL A 113 16.09 -2.20 0.67
C VAL A 113 14.61 -2.08 1.01
N SER A 114 13.82 -3.10 0.69
CA SER A 114 12.44 -3.21 1.12
C SER A 114 12.21 -4.60 1.72
N TYR A 115 11.97 -4.66 3.02
CA TYR A 115 11.64 -5.90 3.70
C TYR A 115 10.22 -6.38 3.35
N ALA A 116 9.26 -5.45 3.28
CA ALA A 116 7.87 -5.80 2.95
C ALA A 116 7.76 -6.51 1.60
N ARG A 117 8.62 -6.14 0.64
CA ARG A 117 8.66 -6.72 -0.71
C ARG A 117 8.80 -8.23 -0.70
N LEU A 118 9.50 -8.78 0.29
CA LEU A 118 9.72 -10.22 0.40
C LEU A 118 8.44 -11.00 0.68
N ALA A 119 7.37 -10.33 1.11
CA ALA A 119 6.07 -10.95 1.35
C ALA A 119 5.03 -10.54 0.28
N CYS A 120 5.43 -9.80 -0.75
CA CYS A 120 4.53 -9.31 -1.80
C CYS A 120 4.85 -10.01 -3.13
N PHE A 121 3.81 -10.32 -3.90
CA PHE A 121 4.02 -10.97 -5.21
C PHE A 121 4.35 -9.97 -6.32
N ALA A 122 4.12 -8.67 -6.09
CA ALA A 122 4.43 -7.61 -7.04
C ALA A 122 4.77 -6.32 -6.31
N THR A 123 5.53 -5.46 -6.98
CA THR A 123 5.94 -4.15 -6.47
C THR A 123 5.74 -3.11 -7.56
N ILE A 124 5.14 -1.98 -7.19
CA ILE A 124 4.92 -0.84 -8.08
C ILE A 124 5.60 0.37 -7.47
N THR A 125 6.39 1.07 -8.27
CA THR A 125 7.08 2.30 -7.84
C THR A 125 6.97 3.36 -8.92
N GLY A 126 6.97 4.63 -8.52
CA GLY A 126 7.15 5.75 -9.45
C GLY A 126 5.95 6.09 -10.33
N GLU A 127 4.77 5.59 -10.02
CA GLU A 127 3.56 5.84 -10.83
C GLU A 127 2.63 6.87 -10.19
N GLY A 128 3.09 7.56 -9.15
CA GLY A 128 2.25 8.49 -8.42
C GLY A 128 1.06 7.79 -7.77
N LEU A 129 -0.05 8.50 -7.61
CA LEU A 129 -1.26 7.93 -6.99
C LEU A 129 -1.91 6.86 -7.87
N GLN A 130 -1.70 6.91 -9.20
CA GLN A 130 -2.22 5.87 -10.10
C GLN A 130 -1.57 4.51 -9.86
N GLY A 131 -0.44 4.46 -9.16
CA GLY A 131 0.17 3.21 -8.73
C GLY A 131 -0.76 2.37 -7.86
N TYR A 132 -1.63 3.00 -7.08
CA TYR A 132 -2.63 2.28 -6.28
C TYR A 132 -3.66 1.59 -7.16
N ALA A 133 -4.12 2.26 -8.24
CA ALA A 133 -5.04 1.65 -9.19
C ALA A 133 -4.39 0.45 -9.88
N HIS A 134 -3.14 0.58 -10.28
CA HIS A 134 -2.36 -0.51 -10.88
C HIS A 134 -2.19 -1.67 -9.90
N ALA A 135 -1.91 -1.37 -8.63
CA ALA A 135 -1.77 -2.40 -7.60
C ALA A 135 -3.07 -3.20 -7.40
N LEU A 136 -4.20 -2.51 -7.37
CA LEU A 136 -5.51 -3.17 -7.22
C LEU A 136 -5.85 -4.02 -8.45
N GLU A 137 -5.47 -3.58 -9.64
CA GLU A 137 -5.62 -4.38 -10.86
C GLU A 137 -4.82 -5.68 -10.77
N LEU A 138 -3.53 -5.60 -10.42
CA LEU A 138 -2.67 -6.77 -10.27
C LEU A 138 -3.19 -7.70 -9.18
N LEU A 139 -3.66 -7.13 -8.08
CA LEU A 139 -4.21 -7.91 -6.98
C LEU A 139 -5.44 -8.71 -7.43
N LYS A 140 -6.36 -8.07 -8.15
CA LYS A 140 -7.57 -8.75 -8.63
C LYS A 140 -7.25 -9.83 -9.63
N GLU A 141 -6.32 -9.58 -10.57
CA GLU A 141 -5.87 -10.59 -11.52
C GLU A 141 -5.32 -11.83 -10.79
N TYR A 142 -4.52 -11.60 -9.75
CA TYR A 142 -3.94 -12.69 -8.95
C TYR A 142 -5.04 -13.49 -8.24
N LEU A 143 -6.00 -12.81 -7.63
CA LEU A 143 -7.08 -13.45 -6.89
C LEU A 143 -8.04 -14.23 -7.80
N ASP A 144 -8.17 -13.82 -9.05
CA ASP A 144 -9.06 -14.46 -10.03
C ASP A 144 -8.44 -15.68 -10.74
N ARG A 145 -7.18 -15.97 -10.48
CA ARG A 145 -6.50 -17.13 -11.10
C ARG A 145 -7.06 -18.49 -10.58
#